data_4386a4d45eb30ac7b802002ef6282ece
#
_entry.id   4386a4d45eb30ac7b802002ef6282ece
#
_cell.length_a   1.000
_cell.length_b   1.000
_cell.length_c   1.000
_cell.angle_alpha   90.00
_cell.angle_beta   90.00
_cell.angle_gamma   90.00
#
_symmetry.space_group_name_H-M   'P 1'
#
loop_
_entity.id
_entity.type
_entity.pdbx_description
1 polymer ?
#
loop_
_entity_poly.entity_id
_entity_poly.type
_entity_poly.pdbx_seq_one_letter_code
_entity_poly.pdbx_strand_id
1 'polypeptide(L)'
;MVVLASLGVAACGSSSGSSGDPNALLSQTFSGTHKVTSGVLNLTLTINPSGSSTLNGPITLSFGGPFQTRGAGKLPESNFTASASALGHSVSLGILSTGTNGYVTLQGSSYRMPQATFQKLESSFAQLASLPGGGNGSGSLGKLGIQPLHWLTHPTIVGTENVGGAQTTHIHAGVDVPALLNDLNNLLEKASSLGVSGTSSLKSGLPPATRAKIAASIENPSVDVWTGKDDKTIRKLTVALTVPVTGNTSTQLGGMTSADITLTMQYSNLGAPQTITAPTTVRPFSEFQAKLAAFVQALQSAAGGALGSSGGTGSSGAGANTSPSTGSASSVQKYSQCIQQAGGDVSKMQQCASLLSSGG
;
A
#
# COMPACT_ATOMS: atom_id res chain seq x y z
N MET A 1 -30.35 73.14 6.77
CA MET A 1 -30.48 72.40 5.50
C MET A 1 -29.47 71.28 5.52
N VAL A 2 -29.90 70.13 5.98
CA VAL A 2 -29.04 68.97 6.20
C VAL A 2 -29.30 67.95 5.05
N VAL A 3 -28.30 67.72 4.26
CA VAL A 3 -28.34 66.68 3.16
C VAL A 3 -27.83 65.38 3.71
N LEU A 4 -28.70 64.42 3.91
CA LEU A 4 -28.32 62.99 4.18
C LEU A 4 -27.93 62.34 2.89
N ALA A 5 -26.66 61.97 2.74
CA ALA A 5 -26.16 61.09 1.71
C ALA A 5 -26.25 59.66 2.21
N SER A 6 -27.16 58.86 1.64
CA SER A 6 -27.28 57.42 1.86
C SER A 6 -26.23 56.69 1.02
N LEU A 7 -25.19 56.16 1.69
CA LEU A 7 -24.24 55.20 1.10
C LEU A 7 -24.87 53.81 1.06
N GLY A 8 -25.28 53.41 -0.13
CA GLY A 8 -25.65 52.01 -0.43
C GLY A 8 -24.41 51.15 -0.42
N VAL A 9 -24.26 50.28 0.59
CA VAL A 9 -23.26 49.20 0.59
C VAL A 9 -23.79 48.08 -0.28
N ALA A 10 -23.34 48.03 -1.55
CA ALA A 10 -23.46 46.83 -2.38
C ALA A 10 -22.50 45.79 -1.85
N ALA A 11 -22.99 44.84 -1.06
CA ALA A 11 -22.28 43.67 -0.70
C ALA A 11 -22.23 42.76 -1.94
N CYS A 12 -21.23 42.97 -2.79
CA CYS A 12 -20.79 41.94 -3.73
C CYS A 12 -20.19 40.79 -2.94
N GLY A 13 -20.99 39.80 -2.63
CA GLY A 13 -20.52 38.48 -2.23
C GLY A 13 -19.76 37.86 -3.40
N SER A 14 -18.51 38.23 -3.59
CA SER A 14 -17.59 37.45 -4.42
C SER A 14 -17.32 36.11 -3.72
N SER A 15 -18.11 35.11 -4.03
CA SER A 15 -17.65 33.74 -3.97
C SER A 15 -16.39 33.68 -4.84
N SER A 16 -15.21 33.81 -4.22
CA SER A 16 -13.93 33.54 -4.86
C SER A 16 -13.84 32.05 -5.14
N GLY A 17 -14.60 31.60 -6.16
CA GLY A 17 -14.34 30.36 -6.84
C GLY A 17 -12.90 30.44 -7.36
N SER A 18 -12.03 29.53 -6.93
CA SER A 18 -10.68 29.42 -7.46
C SER A 18 -10.78 29.17 -8.96
N SER A 19 -10.62 30.24 -9.75
CA SER A 19 -10.74 30.27 -11.21
C SER A 19 -9.51 29.68 -11.87
N GLY A 20 -9.19 28.41 -11.58
CA GLY A 20 -8.14 27.64 -12.25
C GLY A 20 -8.76 26.52 -13.06
N ASP A 21 -8.17 26.18 -14.20
CA ASP A 21 -8.52 24.96 -14.91
C ASP A 21 -8.07 23.73 -14.07
N PRO A 22 -8.99 22.84 -13.63
CA PRO A 22 -8.63 21.67 -12.83
C PRO A 22 -7.70 20.71 -13.59
N ASN A 23 -7.82 20.60 -14.92
CA ASN A 23 -6.93 19.75 -15.72
C ASN A 23 -5.50 20.30 -15.74
N ALA A 24 -5.36 21.61 -15.86
CA ALA A 24 -4.04 22.26 -15.82
C ALA A 24 -3.39 22.09 -14.44
N LEU A 25 -4.16 22.21 -13.36
CA LEU A 25 -3.67 21.99 -12.00
C LEU A 25 -3.24 20.54 -11.77
N LEU A 26 -4.03 19.56 -12.20
CA LEU A 26 -3.68 18.14 -12.12
C LEU A 26 -2.43 17.82 -12.94
N SER A 27 -2.33 18.38 -14.16
CA SER A 27 -1.14 18.21 -15.00
C SER A 27 0.11 18.77 -14.33
N GLN A 28 0.04 19.92 -13.67
CA GLN A 28 1.14 20.48 -12.90
C GLN A 28 1.46 19.59 -11.68
N THR A 29 0.45 19.16 -10.94
CA THR A 29 0.60 18.31 -9.74
C THR A 29 1.30 16.99 -10.04
N PHE A 30 0.94 16.35 -11.14
CA PHE A 30 1.51 15.07 -11.56
C PHE A 30 2.69 15.19 -12.55
N SER A 31 3.17 16.38 -12.85
CA SER A 31 4.26 16.63 -13.82
C SER A 31 5.58 15.92 -13.49
N GLY A 32 5.77 15.51 -12.22
CA GLY A 32 7.01 14.90 -11.76
C GLY A 32 8.19 15.84 -11.61
N THR A 33 7.98 17.14 -11.80
CA THR A 33 9.02 18.17 -11.65
C THR A 33 9.26 18.56 -10.19
N HIS A 34 8.32 18.23 -9.30
CA HIS A 34 8.39 18.57 -7.88
C HIS A 34 9.37 17.67 -7.13
N LYS A 35 10.32 18.27 -6.44
CA LYS A 35 11.30 17.54 -5.62
C LYS A 35 10.81 17.48 -4.18
N VAL A 36 10.27 16.35 -3.80
CA VAL A 36 9.96 16.05 -2.40
C VAL A 36 11.22 15.47 -1.75
N THR A 37 11.91 16.29 -0.96
CA THR A 37 13.20 15.92 -0.35
C THR A 37 13.07 15.39 1.06
N SER A 38 12.05 15.81 1.79
CA SER A 38 11.79 15.42 3.18
C SER A 38 10.32 15.61 3.53
N GLY A 39 9.88 14.98 4.60
CA GLY A 39 8.52 15.09 5.11
C GLY A 39 8.09 13.83 5.86
N VAL A 40 6.80 13.76 6.15
CA VAL A 40 6.15 12.57 6.71
C VAL A 40 5.13 12.07 5.70
N LEU A 41 5.25 10.80 5.29
CA LEU A 41 4.27 10.10 4.47
C LEU A 41 3.31 9.34 5.36
N ASN A 42 2.02 9.38 5.05
CA ASN A 42 1.00 8.49 5.58
C ASN A 42 0.20 7.90 4.42
N LEU A 43 0.18 6.59 4.32
CA LEU A 43 -0.62 5.81 3.39
C LEU A 43 -1.55 4.93 4.21
N THR A 44 -2.85 4.98 3.96
CA THR A 44 -3.85 4.18 4.66
C THR A 44 -4.83 3.60 3.66
N LEU A 45 -4.99 2.29 3.69
CA LEU A 45 -6.05 1.56 2.99
C LEU A 45 -7.05 1.08 4.03
N THR A 46 -8.29 1.51 3.91
CA THR A 46 -9.41 1.06 4.75
C THR A 46 -10.40 0.30 3.91
N ILE A 47 -10.82 -0.86 4.38
CA ILE A 47 -11.86 -1.70 3.79
C ILE A 47 -12.96 -1.83 4.85
N ASN A 48 -14.16 -1.33 4.54
CA ASN A 48 -15.33 -1.43 5.40
C ASN A 48 -16.30 -2.47 4.81
N PRO A 49 -16.31 -3.70 5.34
CA PRO A 49 -17.25 -4.73 4.89
C PRO A 49 -18.67 -4.42 5.38
N SER A 50 -19.66 -4.70 4.53
CA SER A 50 -21.09 -4.58 4.85
C SER A 50 -21.79 -5.93 4.71
N GLY A 51 -22.72 -6.23 5.60
CA GLY A 51 -23.52 -7.47 5.59
C GLY A 51 -22.81 -8.71 6.14
N SER A 52 -21.52 -8.66 6.44
CA SER A 52 -20.78 -9.82 6.95
C SER A 52 -21.06 -10.09 8.43
N SER A 53 -21.30 -11.34 8.77
CA SER A 53 -21.38 -11.80 10.16
C SER A 53 -19.99 -12.12 10.78
N THR A 54 -18.97 -12.30 9.93
CA THR A 54 -17.61 -12.67 10.37
C THR A 54 -16.64 -11.50 10.31
N LEU A 55 -16.84 -10.55 9.38
CA LEU A 55 -16.04 -9.34 9.21
C LEU A 55 -16.88 -8.12 9.62
N ASN A 56 -17.03 -7.92 10.93
CA ASN A 56 -17.92 -6.89 11.51
C ASN A 56 -17.20 -5.59 11.91
N GLY A 57 -16.11 -5.26 11.25
CA GLY A 57 -15.37 -4.02 11.50
C GLY A 57 -14.39 -3.71 10.37
N PRO A 58 -13.81 -2.51 10.38
CA PRO A 58 -12.87 -2.10 9.35
C PRO A 58 -11.60 -2.94 9.36
N ILE A 59 -11.10 -3.24 8.16
CA ILE A 59 -9.75 -3.74 7.93
C ILE A 59 -8.93 -2.54 7.51
N THR A 60 -7.87 -2.22 8.25
CA THR A 60 -7.01 -1.07 7.94
C THR A 60 -5.58 -1.54 7.73
N LEU A 61 -5.00 -1.17 6.61
CA LEU A 61 -3.58 -1.29 6.33
C LEU A 61 -2.98 0.10 6.31
N SER A 62 -1.90 0.34 7.02
CA SER A 62 -1.20 1.62 6.97
C SER A 62 0.29 1.43 6.73
N PHE A 63 0.89 2.41 6.07
CA PHE A 63 2.32 2.52 5.85
C PHE A 63 2.71 3.99 5.92
N GLY A 64 3.76 4.32 6.66
CA GLY A 64 4.18 5.71 6.70
C GLY A 64 5.23 5.99 7.75
N GLY A 65 5.64 7.25 7.79
CA GLY A 65 6.63 7.77 8.70
C GLY A 65 7.48 8.88 8.08
N PRO A 66 8.43 9.44 8.84
CA PRO A 66 9.34 10.47 8.37
C PRO A 66 10.38 9.92 7.39
N PHE A 67 10.74 10.76 6.42
CA PHE A 67 11.80 10.46 5.46
C PHE A 67 12.58 11.72 5.09
N GLN A 68 13.84 11.54 4.71
CA GLN A 68 14.71 12.58 4.16
C GLN A 68 15.63 11.98 3.10
N THR A 69 15.64 12.56 1.90
CA THR A 69 16.48 12.09 0.81
C THR A 69 17.96 12.44 1.04
N ARG A 70 18.85 11.59 0.54
CA ARG A 70 20.31 11.77 0.62
C ARG A 70 20.98 12.03 -0.74
N GLY A 71 20.17 12.30 -1.75
CA GLY A 71 20.61 12.50 -3.13
C GLY A 71 20.11 11.40 -4.08
N ALA A 72 20.37 11.57 -5.35
CA ALA A 72 19.89 10.68 -6.40
C ALA A 72 20.45 9.25 -6.23
N GLY A 73 19.58 8.26 -6.31
CA GLY A 73 19.94 6.83 -6.22
C GLY A 73 20.41 6.35 -4.84
N LYS A 74 20.46 7.22 -3.84
CA LYS A 74 20.77 6.86 -2.45
C LYS A 74 19.51 6.54 -1.69
N LEU A 75 19.55 5.45 -0.91
CA LEU A 75 18.46 5.11 -0.02
C LEU A 75 18.22 6.27 0.96
N PRO A 76 16.98 6.78 1.10
CA PRO A 76 16.69 7.86 2.03
C PRO A 76 16.90 7.43 3.48
N GLU A 77 17.18 8.38 4.35
CA GLU A 77 16.91 8.21 5.77
C GLU A 77 15.41 8.13 5.95
N SER A 78 14.94 7.15 6.72
CA SER A 78 13.51 6.94 6.91
C SER A 78 13.22 6.09 8.14
N ASN A 79 12.06 6.33 8.74
CA ASN A 79 11.54 5.49 9.81
C ASN A 79 10.08 5.17 9.50
N PHE A 80 9.88 4.17 8.63
CA PHE A 80 8.56 3.75 8.20
C PHE A 80 8.03 2.62 9.07
N THR A 81 6.72 2.66 9.31
CA THR A 81 5.97 1.58 9.95
C THR A 81 4.87 1.13 9.00
N ALA A 82 4.82 -0.17 8.75
CA ALA A 82 3.67 -0.84 8.14
C ALA A 82 2.84 -1.45 9.26
N SER A 83 1.53 -1.26 9.25
CA SER A 83 0.62 -1.92 10.18
C SER A 83 -0.62 -2.45 9.49
N ALA A 84 -1.17 -3.51 10.05
CA ALA A 84 -2.45 -4.07 9.66
C ALA A 84 -3.32 -4.25 10.90
N SER A 85 -4.58 -3.85 10.82
CA SER A 85 -5.56 -4.08 11.88
C SER A 85 -6.86 -4.63 11.31
N ALA A 86 -7.41 -5.63 11.97
CA ALA A 86 -8.70 -6.24 11.65
C ALA A 86 -9.27 -6.89 12.91
N LEU A 87 -10.59 -6.82 13.11
CA LEU A 87 -11.30 -7.53 14.20
C LEU A 87 -10.70 -7.28 15.61
N GLY A 88 -10.23 -6.07 15.89
CA GLY A 88 -9.61 -5.71 17.17
C GLY A 88 -8.17 -6.16 17.37
N HIS A 89 -7.57 -6.85 16.38
CA HIS A 89 -6.16 -7.25 16.41
C HIS A 89 -5.34 -6.33 15.51
N SER A 90 -4.09 -6.07 15.91
CA SER A 90 -3.16 -5.30 15.10
C SER A 90 -1.76 -5.90 15.11
N VAL A 91 -1.07 -5.78 14.01
CA VAL A 91 0.34 -6.13 13.86
C VAL A 91 1.07 -4.98 13.19
N SER A 92 2.32 -4.74 13.58
CA SER A 92 3.15 -3.71 12.96
C SER A 92 4.58 -4.19 12.73
N LEU A 93 5.17 -3.68 11.65
CA LEU A 93 6.56 -3.89 11.24
C LEU A 93 7.18 -2.55 10.93
N GLY A 94 8.23 -2.17 11.65
CA GLY A 94 9.00 -0.96 11.37
C GLY A 94 10.20 -1.27 10.47
N ILE A 95 10.52 -0.34 9.57
CA ILE A 95 11.71 -0.35 8.73
C ILE A 95 12.38 1.01 8.88
N LEU A 96 13.59 1.03 9.43
CA LEU A 96 14.35 2.25 9.64
C LEU A 96 15.65 2.20 8.83
N SER A 97 15.93 3.26 8.10
CA SER A 97 17.18 3.52 7.40
C SER A 97 17.81 4.79 7.95
N THR A 98 19.05 4.70 8.41
CA THR A 98 19.88 5.90 8.70
C THR A 98 20.69 6.33 7.49
N GLY A 99 20.41 5.76 6.31
CA GLY A 99 21.14 5.97 5.08
C GLY A 99 22.47 5.21 4.99
N THR A 100 22.96 4.65 6.09
CA THR A 100 24.17 3.81 6.15
C THR A 100 23.92 2.45 6.79
N ASN A 101 22.89 2.35 7.63
CA ASN A 101 22.48 1.13 8.31
C ASN A 101 20.96 0.98 8.22
N GLY A 102 20.51 -0.27 8.14
CA GLY A 102 19.11 -0.62 8.18
C GLY A 102 18.72 -1.35 9.45
N TYR A 103 17.51 -1.11 9.91
CA TYR A 103 16.91 -1.79 11.06
C TYR A 103 15.49 -2.19 10.75
N VAL A 104 15.04 -3.29 11.33
CA VAL A 104 13.64 -3.69 11.34
C VAL A 104 13.13 -3.73 12.78
N THR A 105 11.89 -3.34 13.00
CA THR A 105 11.24 -3.39 14.31
C THR A 105 10.03 -4.28 14.23
N LEU A 106 9.96 -5.28 15.09
CA LEU A 106 8.84 -6.21 15.20
C LEU A 106 8.48 -6.36 16.68
N GLN A 107 7.19 -6.14 17.01
CA GLN A 107 6.69 -6.24 18.37
C GLN A 107 7.53 -5.44 19.39
N GLY A 108 7.89 -4.21 19.05
CA GLY A 108 8.67 -3.31 19.90
C GLY A 108 10.17 -3.62 20.03
N SER A 109 10.66 -4.70 19.41
CA SER A 109 12.09 -5.04 19.38
C SER A 109 12.71 -4.61 18.06
N SER A 110 13.89 -3.99 18.12
CA SER A 110 14.65 -3.56 16.93
C SER A 110 15.79 -4.52 16.62
N TYR A 111 15.97 -4.83 15.35
CA TYR A 111 16.95 -5.78 14.83
C TYR A 111 17.79 -5.11 13.75
N ARG A 112 19.10 -5.24 13.81
CA ARG A 112 19.99 -4.66 12.81
C ARG A 112 20.07 -5.55 11.58
N MET A 113 19.80 -5.00 10.40
CA MET A 113 19.99 -5.70 9.14
C MET A 113 21.48 -6.02 8.90
N PRO A 114 21.81 -7.20 8.36
CA PRO A 114 23.14 -7.47 7.83
C PRO A 114 23.51 -6.43 6.76
N GLN A 115 24.76 -5.98 6.75
CA GLN A 115 25.21 -4.95 5.81
C GLN A 115 24.97 -5.35 4.35
N ALA A 116 25.19 -6.64 4.01
CA ALA A 116 24.90 -7.14 2.67
C ALA A 116 23.43 -7.02 2.26
N THR A 117 22.50 -7.23 3.23
CA THR A 117 21.05 -7.05 3.00
C THR A 117 20.72 -5.58 2.77
N PHE A 118 21.31 -4.68 3.57
CA PHE A 118 21.11 -3.24 3.40
C PHE A 118 21.65 -2.74 2.05
N GLN A 119 22.84 -3.19 1.64
CA GLN A 119 23.43 -2.84 0.33
C GLN A 119 22.58 -3.35 -0.85
N LYS A 120 22.00 -4.55 -0.75
CA LYS A 120 21.05 -5.04 -1.76
C LYS A 120 19.81 -4.13 -1.86
N LEU A 121 19.27 -3.70 -0.72
CA LEU A 121 18.14 -2.76 -0.69
C LEU A 121 18.52 -1.41 -1.33
N GLU A 122 19.70 -0.87 -1.02
CA GLU A 122 20.22 0.37 -1.64
C GLU A 122 20.38 0.20 -3.16
N SER A 123 20.93 -0.93 -3.62
CA SER A 123 21.09 -1.22 -5.04
C SER A 123 19.74 -1.33 -5.77
N SER A 124 18.77 -2.01 -5.16
CA SER A 124 17.41 -2.12 -5.74
C SER A 124 16.73 -0.74 -5.81
N PHE A 125 16.90 0.09 -4.79
CA PHE A 125 16.40 1.47 -4.81
C PHE A 125 17.07 2.31 -5.89
N ALA A 126 18.40 2.20 -6.06
CA ALA A 126 19.12 2.88 -7.12
C ALA A 126 18.66 2.44 -8.52
N GLN A 127 18.41 1.15 -8.72
CA GLN A 127 17.84 0.62 -9.96
C GLN A 127 16.45 1.21 -10.24
N LEU A 128 15.56 1.23 -9.25
CA LEU A 128 14.24 1.85 -9.38
C LEU A 128 14.35 3.35 -9.70
N ALA A 129 15.27 4.05 -9.03
CA ALA A 129 15.50 5.48 -9.27
C ALA A 129 16.03 5.76 -10.68
N SER A 130 16.77 4.83 -11.30
CA SER A 130 17.35 4.95 -12.64
C SER A 130 16.39 4.57 -13.76
N LEU A 131 15.23 3.95 -13.47
CA LEU A 131 14.24 3.63 -14.50
C LEU A 131 13.81 4.90 -15.24
N PRO A 132 13.70 4.85 -16.58
CA PRO A 132 13.19 5.98 -17.34
C PRO A 132 11.79 6.32 -16.86
N GLY A 133 11.52 7.60 -16.67
CA GLY A 133 10.19 8.10 -16.30
C GLY A 133 9.20 7.74 -17.40
N GLY A 134 8.08 7.12 -17.05
CA GLY A 134 6.96 6.96 -17.97
C GLY A 134 6.58 8.35 -18.53
N GLY A 135 6.23 8.40 -19.81
CA GLY A 135 6.01 9.65 -20.54
C GLY A 135 5.00 10.59 -19.89
N ASN A 136 5.10 11.84 -20.30
CA ASN A 136 4.19 12.95 -20.02
C ASN A 136 3.65 13.06 -18.58
N GLY A 137 4.45 13.62 -17.68
CA GLY A 137 3.92 14.26 -16.48
C GLY A 137 3.72 13.40 -15.24
N SER A 138 4.09 12.13 -15.23
CA SER A 138 3.81 11.23 -14.09
C SER A 138 4.97 11.05 -13.09
N GLY A 139 6.13 11.64 -13.33
CA GLY A 139 7.27 11.61 -12.40
C GLY A 139 7.62 10.22 -11.85
N SER A 140 7.73 10.10 -10.54
CA SER A 140 8.03 8.84 -9.86
C SER A 140 6.93 7.78 -10.05
N LEU A 141 5.66 8.19 -10.14
CA LEU A 141 4.53 7.28 -10.37
C LEU A 141 4.59 6.67 -11.78
N GLY A 142 4.97 7.46 -12.78
CA GLY A 142 5.16 6.95 -14.15
C GLY A 142 6.25 5.89 -14.26
N LYS A 143 7.31 5.98 -13.44
CA LYS A 143 8.32 4.93 -13.33
C LYS A 143 7.74 3.61 -12.86
N LEU A 144 6.72 3.66 -12.02
CA LEU A 144 5.98 2.50 -11.52
C LEU A 144 4.87 2.03 -12.47
N GLY A 145 4.63 2.75 -13.58
CA GLY A 145 3.57 2.45 -14.55
C GLY A 145 2.22 3.04 -14.18
N ILE A 146 2.18 3.99 -13.26
CA ILE A 146 0.97 4.66 -12.79
C ILE A 146 0.88 6.03 -13.45
N GLN A 147 -0.21 6.28 -14.19
CA GLN A 147 -0.44 7.51 -14.93
C GLN A 147 -1.81 8.13 -14.53
N PRO A 148 -1.89 8.86 -13.40
CA PRO A 148 -3.15 9.31 -12.83
C PRO A 148 -4.02 10.14 -13.79
N LEU A 149 -3.41 10.92 -14.67
CA LEU A 149 -4.14 11.74 -15.65
C LEU A 149 -4.92 10.92 -16.68
N HIS A 150 -4.58 9.64 -16.88
CA HIS A 150 -5.29 8.79 -17.84
C HIS A 150 -6.60 8.23 -17.31
N TRP A 151 -6.76 8.14 -15.98
CA TRP A 151 -7.95 7.57 -15.37
C TRP A 151 -8.78 8.57 -14.57
N LEU A 152 -8.34 9.84 -14.46
CA LEU A 152 -9.14 10.90 -13.86
C LEU A 152 -10.14 11.46 -14.89
N THR A 153 -11.43 11.48 -14.55
CA THR A 153 -12.50 11.96 -15.43
C THR A 153 -13.25 13.13 -14.78
N HIS A 154 -13.64 14.10 -15.58
CA HIS A 154 -14.49 15.24 -15.17
C HIS A 154 -13.98 15.94 -13.89
N PRO A 155 -12.72 16.36 -13.81
CA PRO A 155 -12.21 17.01 -12.61
C PRO A 155 -12.88 18.35 -12.36
N THR A 156 -13.19 18.62 -11.10
CA THR A 156 -13.81 19.87 -10.62
C THR A 156 -13.06 20.39 -9.40
N ILE A 157 -12.91 21.70 -9.28
CA ILE A 157 -12.36 22.33 -8.08
C ILE A 157 -13.47 22.42 -7.02
N VAL A 158 -13.26 21.75 -5.89
CA VAL A 158 -14.19 21.76 -4.74
C VAL A 158 -14.00 22.98 -3.87
N GLY A 159 -12.74 23.37 -3.64
CA GLY A 159 -12.43 24.50 -2.78
C GLY A 159 -10.95 24.57 -2.39
N THR A 160 -10.69 25.26 -1.29
CA THR A 160 -9.34 25.38 -0.73
C THR A 160 -9.37 25.09 0.77
N GLU A 161 -8.38 24.33 1.23
CA GLU A 161 -8.25 23.94 2.63
C GLU A 161 -6.79 23.77 3.03
N ASN A 162 -6.50 23.69 4.34
CA ASN A 162 -5.15 23.40 4.82
C ASN A 162 -4.95 21.89 4.97
N VAL A 163 -3.98 21.33 4.28
CA VAL A 163 -3.63 19.90 4.36
C VAL A 163 -2.12 19.75 4.51
N GLY A 164 -1.71 19.00 5.53
CA GLY A 164 -0.29 18.72 5.75
C GLY A 164 0.56 19.95 6.07
N GLY A 165 -0.05 21.01 6.59
CA GLY A 165 0.60 22.27 6.93
C GLY A 165 0.70 23.27 5.77
N ALA A 166 0.03 23.02 4.63
CA ALA A 166 0.05 23.91 3.48
C ALA A 166 -1.38 24.23 2.99
N GLN A 167 -1.56 25.44 2.44
CA GLN A 167 -2.78 25.80 1.73
C GLN A 167 -2.86 24.99 0.44
N THR A 168 -3.98 24.32 0.20
CA THR A 168 -4.20 23.44 -0.95
C THR A 168 -5.42 23.86 -1.75
N THR A 169 -5.43 23.47 -3.01
CA THR A 169 -6.64 23.41 -3.83
C THR A 169 -7.12 21.96 -3.83
N HIS A 170 -8.38 21.74 -3.46
CA HIS A 170 -9.05 20.44 -3.49
C HIS A 170 -9.73 20.24 -4.85
N ILE A 171 -9.40 19.17 -5.52
CA ILE A 171 -9.93 18.75 -6.82
C ILE A 171 -10.59 17.38 -6.64
N HIS A 172 -11.86 17.28 -7.03
CA HIS A 172 -12.60 16.02 -7.10
C HIS A 172 -12.73 15.56 -8.55
N ALA A 173 -12.63 14.25 -8.78
CA ALA A 173 -12.76 13.64 -10.10
C ALA A 173 -13.40 12.25 -10.02
N GLY A 174 -14.07 11.85 -11.09
CA GLY A 174 -14.45 10.45 -11.31
C GLY A 174 -13.24 9.63 -11.79
N VAL A 175 -13.44 8.31 -11.93
CA VAL A 175 -12.38 7.37 -12.32
C VAL A 175 -12.79 6.51 -13.50
N ASP A 176 -11.97 6.47 -14.53
CA ASP A 176 -12.00 5.39 -15.52
C ASP A 176 -11.38 4.14 -14.90
N VAL A 177 -12.22 3.26 -14.39
CA VAL A 177 -11.81 2.04 -13.66
C VAL A 177 -10.99 1.10 -14.54
N PRO A 178 -11.32 0.82 -15.81
CA PRO A 178 -10.47 0.07 -16.73
C PRO A 178 -9.04 0.61 -16.82
N ALA A 179 -8.88 1.93 -16.96
CA ALA A 179 -7.56 2.57 -17.03
C ALA A 179 -6.79 2.44 -15.71
N LEU A 180 -7.45 2.66 -14.56
CA LEU A 180 -6.86 2.46 -13.23
C LEU A 180 -6.39 1.01 -13.03
N LEU A 181 -7.21 0.02 -13.40
CA LEU A 181 -6.83 -1.40 -13.28
C LEU A 181 -5.68 -1.78 -14.21
N ASN A 182 -5.55 -1.16 -15.37
CA ASN A 182 -4.40 -1.35 -16.24
C ASN A 182 -3.11 -0.81 -15.59
N ASP A 183 -3.16 0.37 -14.99
CA ASP A 183 -2.00 0.94 -14.27
C ASP A 183 -1.62 0.09 -13.05
N LEU A 184 -2.60 -0.39 -12.29
CA LEU A 184 -2.37 -1.30 -11.18
C LEU A 184 -1.72 -2.62 -11.65
N ASN A 185 -2.18 -3.18 -12.77
CA ASN A 185 -1.58 -4.36 -13.38
C ASN A 185 -0.12 -4.13 -13.77
N ASN A 186 0.18 -2.98 -14.40
CA ASN A 186 1.55 -2.58 -14.74
C ASN A 186 2.43 -2.45 -13.50
N LEU A 187 1.90 -1.90 -12.40
CA LEU A 187 2.60 -1.83 -11.12
C LEU A 187 2.92 -3.22 -10.56
N LEU A 188 1.96 -4.15 -10.58
CA LEU A 188 2.14 -5.53 -10.11
C LEU A 188 3.19 -6.29 -10.93
N GLU A 189 3.17 -6.15 -12.24
CA GLU A 189 4.18 -6.73 -13.15
C GLU A 189 5.58 -6.20 -12.85
N LYS A 190 5.71 -4.87 -12.67
CA LYS A 190 6.98 -4.24 -12.29
C LYS A 190 7.46 -4.67 -10.91
N ALA A 191 6.60 -4.71 -9.91
CA ALA A 191 6.93 -5.18 -8.56
C ALA A 191 7.43 -6.63 -8.60
N SER A 192 6.79 -7.49 -9.39
CA SER A 192 7.22 -8.87 -9.62
C SER A 192 8.58 -8.96 -10.29
N SER A 193 8.87 -8.11 -11.29
CA SER A 193 10.16 -8.07 -11.98
C SER A 193 11.31 -7.61 -11.05
N LEU A 194 11.00 -6.79 -10.03
CA LEU A 194 11.95 -6.36 -9.00
C LEU A 194 12.16 -7.40 -7.88
N GLY A 195 11.53 -8.57 -7.99
CA GLY A 195 11.71 -9.66 -7.04
C GLY A 195 11.02 -9.44 -5.69
N VAL A 196 9.94 -8.67 -5.65
CA VAL A 196 9.13 -8.50 -4.44
C VAL A 196 8.50 -9.86 -4.09
N SER A 197 8.89 -10.43 -2.95
CA SER A 197 8.40 -11.72 -2.49
C SER A 197 6.88 -11.69 -2.29
N GLY A 198 6.19 -12.75 -2.74
CA GLY A 198 4.73 -12.85 -2.66
C GLY A 198 3.98 -12.41 -3.93
N THR A 199 4.66 -11.77 -4.90
CA THR A 199 4.04 -11.39 -6.18
C THR A 199 4.31 -12.39 -7.30
N SER A 200 4.99 -13.51 -7.01
CA SER A 200 5.37 -14.52 -8.01
C SER A 200 4.17 -15.15 -8.73
N SER A 201 3.03 -15.30 -8.06
CA SER A 201 1.77 -15.76 -8.65
C SER A 201 1.09 -14.70 -9.55
N LEU A 202 1.51 -13.44 -9.44
CA LEU A 202 0.98 -12.30 -10.18
C LEU A 202 1.92 -11.82 -11.29
N LYS A 203 2.93 -12.63 -11.66
CA LYS A 203 3.92 -12.25 -12.69
C LYS A 203 3.29 -11.88 -14.03
N SER A 204 2.16 -12.50 -14.36
CA SER A 204 1.42 -12.22 -15.60
C SER A 204 0.32 -11.18 -15.41
N GLY A 205 0.27 -10.54 -14.23
CA GLY A 205 -0.80 -9.64 -13.85
C GLY A 205 -2.18 -10.32 -13.80
N LEU A 206 -3.22 -9.50 -13.77
CA LEU A 206 -4.60 -9.98 -13.87
C LEU A 206 -5.00 -10.18 -15.33
N PRO A 207 -5.59 -11.32 -15.72
CA PRO A 207 -6.09 -11.55 -17.06
C PRO A 207 -7.06 -10.44 -17.51
N PRO A 208 -7.06 -10.03 -18.80
CA PRO A 208 -7.93 -8.94 -19.28
C PRO A 208 -9.43 -9.17 -19.00
N ALA A 209 -9.91 -10.41 -19.16
CA ALA A 209 -11.31 -10.74 -18.86
C ALA A 209 -11.65 -10.59 -17.36
N THR A 210 -10.70 -10.88 -16.47
CA THR A 210 -10.85 -10.68 -15.03
C THR A 210 -10.89 -9.19 -14.70
N ARG A 211 -9.98 -8.38 -15.29
CA ARG A 211 -9.99 -6.92 -15.10
C ARG A 211 -11.31 -6.30 -15.58
N ALA A 212 -11.81 -6.72 -16.74
CA ALA A 212 -13.10 -6.25 -17.26
C ALA A 212 -14.27 -6.57 -16.32
N LYS A 213 -14.31 -7.78 -15.74
CA LYS A 213 -15.33 -8.17 -14.75
C LYS A 213 -15.23 -7.33 -13.48
N ILE A 214 -14.01 -7.12 -12.95
CA ILE A 214 -13.78 -6.27 -11.79
C ILE A 214 -14.23 -4.84 -12.08
N ALA A 215 -13.84 -4.28 -13.24
CA ALA A 215 -14.22 -2.93 -13.62
C ALA A 215 -15.73 -2.74 -13.68
N ALA A 216 -16.46 -3.73 -14.21
CA ALA A 216 -17.91 -3.69 -14.33
C ALA A 216 -18.64 -3.83 -12.98
N SER A 217 -17.97 -4.35 -11.94
CA SER A 217 -18.57 -4.51 -10.60
C SER A 217 -18.25 -3.36 -9.65
N ILE A 218 -17.30 -2.46 -9.97
CA ILE A 218 -16.95 -1.35 -9.10
C ILE A 218 -18.02 -0.26 -9.18
N GLU A 219 -18.49 0.20 -8.02
CA GLU A 219 -19.46 1.26 -7.88
C GLU A 219 -18.86 2.50 -7.24
N ASN A 220 -19.41 3.68 -7.58
CA ASN A 220 -19.05 4.99 -7.01
C ASN A 220 -17.52 5.28 -6.94
N PRO A 221 -16.75 5.00 -8.00
CA PRO A 221 -15.34 5.27 -7.99
C PRO A 221 -15.07 6.77 -8.05
N SER A 222 -14.28 7.29 -7.10
CA SER A 222 -13.92 8.70 -7.03
C SER A 222 -12.48 8.90 -6.59
N VAL A 223 -11.93 10.05 -6.95
CA VAL A 223 -10.62 10.52 -6.51
C VAL A 223 -10.69 11.95 -6.07
N ASP A 224 -10.07 12.24 -4.95
CA ASP A 224 -9.88 13.57 -4.43
C ASP A 224 -8.38 13.86 -4.33
N VAL A 225 -7.94 15.00 -4.87
CA VAL A 225 -6.56 15.45 -4.91
C VAL A 225 -6.45 16.81 -4.24
N TRP A 226 -5.54 16.93 -3.28
CA TRP A 226 -5.17 18.19 -2.66
C TRP A 226 -3.77 18.59 -3.12
N THR A 227 -3.72 19.63 -3.95
CA THR A 227 -2.46 20.17 -4.47
C THR A 227 -2.09 21.46 -3.78
N GLY A 228 -0.83 21.63 -3.41
CA GLY A 228 -0.32 22.87 -2.81
C GLY A 228 -0.56 24.07 -3.72
N LYS A 229 -1.09 25.16 -3.16
CA LYS A 229 -1.40 26.36 -3.95
C LYS A 229 -0.16 26.99 -4.58
N ASP A 230 0.94 26.99 -3.85
CA ASP A 230 2.16 27.70 -4.27
C ASP A 230 3.07 26.80 -5.11
N ASP A 231 3.32 25.60 -4.63
CA ASP A 231 4.32 24.68 -5.20
C ASP A 231 3.74 23.56 -6.07
N LYS A 232 2.41 23.48 -6.20
CA LYS A 232 1.70 22.44 -6.97
C LYS A 232 2.06 21.00 -6.58
N THR A 233 2.67 20.81 -5.42
CA THR A 233 3.03 19.48 -4.91
C THR A 233 1.80 18.84 -4.28
N ILE A 234 1.60 17.55 -4.55
CA ILE A 234 0.53 16.78 -3.93
C ILE A 234 0.70 16.75 -2.40
N ARG A 235 -0.38 17.08 -1.68
CA ARG A 235 -0.44 16.99 -0.21
C ARG A 235 -1.27 15.82 0.25
N LYS A 236 -2.35 15.52 -0.45
CA LYS A 236 -3.20 14.38 -0.15
C LYS A 236 -3.84 13.85 -1.44
N LEU A 237 -4.01 12.56 -1.49
CA LEU A 237 -4.79 11.83 -2.50
C LEU A 237 -5.70 10.86 -1.77
N THR A 238 -6.98 10.83 -2.13
CA THR A 238 -7.92 9.80 -1.67
C THR A 238 -8.55 9.15 -2.89
N VAL A 239 -8.55 7.83 -2.92
CA VAL A 239 -9.29 7.02 -3.90
C VAL A 239 -10.34 6.25 -3.13
N ALA A 240 -11.61 6.38 -3.51
CA ALA A 240 -12.72 5.67 -2.89
C ALA A 240 -13.51 4.91 -3.94
N LEU A 241 -13.97 3.72 -3.58
CA LEU A 241 -14.82 2.88 -4.43
C LEU A 241 -15.58 1.84 -3.58
N THR A 242 -16.68 1.35 -4.09
CA THR A 242 -17.46 0.26 -3.50
C THR A 242 -17.36 -0.97 -4.39
N VAL A 243 -17.07 -2.12 -3.79
CA VAL A 243 -17.05 -3.42 -4.47
C VAL A 243 -18.21 -4.27 -3.97
N PRO A 244 -19.27 -4.50 -4.77
CA PRO A 244 -20.31 -5.46 -4.44
C PRO A 244 -19.74 -6.88 -4.38
N VAL A 245 -20.21 -7.66 -3.41
CA VAL A 245 -19.82 -9.06 -3.20
C VAL A 245 -21.04 -9.95 -3.33
N THR A 246 -21.01 -10.88 -4.27
CA THR A 246 -22.15 -11.74 -4.58
C THR A 246 -21.75 -13.21 -4.72
N GLY A 247 -22.75 -14.09 -4.75
CA GLY A 247 -22.56 -15.52 -4.98
C GLY A 247 -21.74 -16.22 -3.89
N ASN A 248 -20.94 -17.20 -4.27
CA ASN A 248 -20.17 -18.03 -3.34
C ASN A 248 -19.16 -17.20 -2.51
N THR A 249 -18.62 -16.12 -3.05
CA THR A 249 -17.71 -15.22 -2.33
C THR A 249 -18.42 -14.55 -1.15
N SER A 250 -19.65 -14.08 -1.33
CA SER A 250 -20.47 -13.53 -0.24
C SER A 250 -20.64 -14.56 0.88
N THR A 251 -21.01 -15.79 0.54
CA THR A 251 -21.21 -16.86 1.54
C THR A 251 -19.92 -17.18 2.29
N GLN A 252 -18.78 -17.28 1.59
CA GLN A 252 -17.46 -17.53 2.21
C GLN A 252 -17.01 -16.40 3.14
N LEU A 253 -17.44 -15.17 2.87
CA LEU A 253 -17.14 -13.99 3.68
C LEU A 253 -18.27 -13.66 4.68
N GLY A 254 -19.01 -14.68 5.13
CA GLY A 254 -20.03 -14.53 6.17
C GLY A 254 -21.26 -13.72 5.78
N GLY A 255 -21.63 -13.76 4.49
CA GLY A 255 -22.78 -13.04 3.94
C GLY A 255 -22.47 -11.60 3.52
N MET A 256 -21.19 -11.23 3.38
CA MET A 256 -20.79 -9.89 2.94
C MET A 256 -21.47 -9.51 1.62
N THR A 257 -22.08 -8.34 1.58
CA THR A 257 -22.80 -7.82 0.42
C THR A 257 -21.99 -6.79 -0.36
N SER A 258 -21.14 -6.04 0.32
CA SER A 258 -20.22 -5.07 -0.31
C SER A 258 -19.02 -4.77 0.59
N ALA A 259 -18.02 -4.13 0.01
CA ALA A 259 -16.90 -3.54 0.71
C ALA A 259 -16.64 -2.13 0.18
N ASP A 260 -16.66 -1.13 1.07
CA ASP A 260 -16.20 0.22 0.74
C ASP A 260 -14.70 0.28 0.96
N ILE A 261 -13.97 0.62 -0.09
CA ILE A 261 -12.51 0.68 -0.10
C ILE A 261 -12.09 2.13 -0.23
N THR A 262 -11.27 2.59 0.70
CA THR A 262 -10.69 3.93 0.67
C THR A 262 -9.18 3.84 0.82
N LEU A 263 -8.44 4.33 -0.16
CA LEU A 263 -7.00 4.52 -0.12
C LEU A 263 -6.70 6.00 0.08
N THR A 264 -6.01 6.36 1.14
CA THR A 264 -5.57 7.74 1.39
C THR A 264 -4.05 7.78 1.46
N MET A 265 -3.44 8.66 0.68
CA MET A 265 -2.04 9.05 0.78
C MET A 265 -1.97 10.51 1.21
N GLN A 266 -1.18 10.83 2.23
CA GLN A 266 -0.99 12.19 2.70
C GLN A 266 0.46 12.46 3.03
N TYR A 267 0.94 13.62 2.62
CA TYR A 267 2.20 14.17 3.06
C TYR A 267 1.98 15.31 4.05
N SER A 268 2.85 15.40 5.05
CA SER A 268 2.94 16.53 5.95
C SER A 268 4.39 16.95 6.16
N ASN A 269 4.61 18.19 6.60
CA ASN A 269 5.93 18.74 6.87
C ASN A 269 6.91 18.60 5.69
N LEU A 270 6.40 18.75 4.45
CA LEU A 270 7.24 18.65 3.26
C LEU A 270 8.31 19.75 3.26
N GLY A 271 9.55 19.36 2.95
CA GLY A 271 10.70 20.26 2.96
C GLY A 271 11.30 20.55 4.34
N ALA A 272 10.62 20.18 5.43
CA ALA A 272 11.17 20.34 6.78
C ALA A 272 12.21 19.22 7.08
N PRO A 273 13.33 19.56 7.73
CA PRO A 273 14.31 18.55 8.16
C PRO A 273 13.68 17.48 9.05
N GLN A 274 14.02 16.23 8.81
CA GLN A 274 13.55 15.09 9.61
C GLN A 274 14.71 14.51 10.42
N THR A 275 14.46 14.24 11.71
CA THR A 275 15.45 13.57 12.58
C THR A 275 15.16 12.08 12.62
N ILE A 276 16.05 11.28 12.06
CA ILE A 276 15.93 9.82 12.01
C ILE A 276 17.14 9.22 12.71
N THR A 277 16.91 8.66 13.90
CA THR A 277 17.97 8.13 14.76
C THR A 277 17.92 6.60 14.81
N ALA A 278 19.10 5.99 14.88
CA ALA A 278 19.22 4.55 15.10
C ALA A 278 18.62 4.14 16.45
N PRO A 279 18.03 2.95 16.56
CA PRO A 279 17.59 2.42 17.84
C PRO A 279 18.75 2.27 18.83
N THR A 280 18.51 2.60 20.10
CA THR A 280 19.53 2.48 21.17
C THR A 280 19.79 1.03 21.56
N THR A 281 18.80 0.17 21.47
CA THR A 281 18.91 -1.26 21.76
C THR A 281 18.59 -2.05 20.50
N VAL A 282 19.51 -2.91 20.09
CA VAL A 282 19.44 -3.66 18.85
C VAL A 282 19.76 -5.13 19.10
N ARG A 283 18.93 -6.02 18.56
CA ARG A 283 19.09 -7.48 18.63
C ARG A 283 19.69 -8.04 17.33
N PRO A 284 20.25 -9.25 17.36
CA PRO A 284 20.69 -9.95 16.16
C PRO A 284 19.56 -10.18 15.17
N PHE A 285 19.87 -10.03 13.87
CA PHE A 285 18.85 -10.20 12.80
C PHE A 285 18.30 -11.62 12.69
N SER A 286 19.05 -12.63 13.13
CA SER A 286 18.60 -14.02 13.20
C SER A 286 17.39 -14.21 14.10
N GLU A 287 17.27 -13.44 15.18
CA GLU A 287 16.08 -13.47 16.04
C GLU A 287 14.83 -12.92 15.32
N PHE A 288 15.00 -11.88 14.51
CA PHE A 288 13.92 -11.37 13.66
C PHE A 288 13.46 -12.42 12.66
N GLN A 289 14.40 -13.09 11.98
CA GLN A 289 14.09 -14.16 11.02
C GLN A 289 13.31 -15.31 11.67
N ALA A 290 13.72 -15.73 12.86
CA ALA A 290 13.00 -16.77 13.60
C ALA A 290 11.57 -16.36 13.99
N LYS A 291 11.39 -15.11 14.46
CA LYS A 291 10.05 -14.59 14.81
C LYS A 291 9.16 -14.43 13.58
N LEU A 292 9.72 -13.96 12.47
CA LEU A 292 8.99 -13.81 11.22
C LEU A 292 8.54 -15.19 10.68
N ALA A 293 9.41 -16.19 10.72
CA ALA A 293 9.06 -17.55 10.33
C ALA A 293 7.93 -18.13 11.19
N ALA A 294 8.00 -17.97 12.51
CA ALA A 294 6.94 -18.40 13.43
C ALA A 294 5.61 -17.67 13.16
N PHE A 295 5.65 -16.38 12.88
CA PHE A 295 4.48 -15.59 12.53
C PHE A 295 3.82 -16.06 11.23
N VAL A 296 4.61 -16.28 10.17
CA VAL A 296 4.11 -16.80 8.89
C VAL A 296 3.48 -18.18 9.06
N GLN A 297 4.11 -19.05 9.85
CA GLN A 297 3.56 -20.38 10.16
C GLN A 297 2.23 -20.29 10.90
N ALA A 298 2.11 -19.38 11.87
CA ALA A 298 0.85 -19.15 12.59
C ALA A 298 -0.26 -18.64 11.67
N LEU A 299 0.05 -17.73 10.73
CA LEU A 299 -0.90 -17.27 9.72
C LEU A 299 -1.36 -18.40 8.79
N GLN A 300 -0.45 -19.24 8.31
CA GLN A 300 -0.80 -20.38 7.46
C GLN A 300 -1.69 -21.38 8.20
N SER A 301 -1.43 -21.64 9.47
CA SER A 301 -2.24 -22.52 10.29
C SER A 301 -3.65 -21.94 10.52
N ALA A 302 -3.76 -20.62 10.74
CA ALA A 302 -5.04 -19.94 10.91
C ALA A 302 -5.85 -19.91 9.60
N ALA A 303 -5.21 -19.63 8.46
CA ALA A 303 -5.84 -19.61 7.15
C ALA A 303 -6.27 -21.03 6.71
N GLY A 304 -5.45 -22.04 6.96
CA GLY A 304 -5.78 -23.45 6.67
C GLY A 304 -6.96 -23.95 7.51
N GLY A 305 -7.07 -23.52 8.77
CA GLY A 305 -8.22 -23.83 9.63
C GLY A 305 -9.52 -23.15 9.20
N ALA A 306 -9.44 -21.92 8.68
CA ALA A 306 -10.61 -21.17 8.20
C ALA A 306 -11.16 -21.69 6.86
N LEU A 307 -10.29 -22.23 6.00
CA LEU A 307 -10.68 -22.80 4.70
C LEU A 307 -11.04 -24.29 4.76
N GLY A 308 -10.67 -25.00 5.86
CA GLY A 308 -10.86 -26.44 6.01
C GLY A 308 -12.16 -26.89 6.69
N SER A 309 -12.97 -25.96 7.25
CA SER A 309 -14.18 -26.34 8.02
C SER A 309 -15.49 -26.31 7.23
N SER A 310 -15.48 -26.13 5.91
CA SER A 310 -16.71 -26.18 5.10
C SER A 310 -16.83 -27.45 4.24
N GLY A 311 -16.87 -28.64 4.89
CA GLY A 311 -17.13 -29.86 4.13
C GLY A 311 -17.15 -31.12 4.98
N GLY A 312 -18.25 -31.42 5.64
CA GLY A 312 -18.39 -32.74 6.24
C GLY A 312 -19.45 -32.88 7.33
N THR A 313 -20.74 -32.72 6.98
CA THR A 313 -21.82 -33.36 7.75
C THR A 313 -21.95 -34.80 7.27
N GLY A 314 -21.80 -35.76 8.15
CA GLY A 314 -22.39 -37.05 7.95
C GLY A 314 -21.54 -38.24 8.33
N SER A 315 -21.99 -38.89 9.34
CA SER A 315 -21.96 -40.36 9.60
C SER A 315 -20.90 -40.89 10.52
N SER A 316 -21.40 -41.27 11.68
CA SER A 316 -20.83 -42.20 12.64
C SER A 316 -20.49 -43.54 11.99
N GLY A 317 -19.27 -44.00 12.13
CA GLY A 317 -18.86 -45.34 11.76
C GLY A 317 -17.51 -45.63 12.39
N ALA A 318 -17.51 -46.59 13.32
CA ALA A 318 -16.35 -47.07 14.02
C ALA A 318 -15.34 -47.76 13.13
N GLY A 319 -14.07 -47.57 13.38
CA GLY A 319 -13.03 -48.56 13.14
C GLY A 319 -12.05 -48.26 12.02
N ALA A 320 -10.82 -48.27 12.39
CA ALA A 320 -9.61 -48.60 11.66
C ALA A 320 -8.60 -47.46 11.45
N ASN A 321 -7.47 -47.68 12.07
CA ASN A 321 -6.18 -47.03 11.87
C ASN A 321 -5.92 -46.68 10.40
N THR A 322 -5.84 -45.36 10.09
CA THR A 322 -5.08 -44.88 8.96
C THR A 322 -4.33 -43.65 9.36
N SER A 323 -3.01 -43.72 9.32
CA SER A 323 -2.07 -42.63 9.56
C SER A 323 -2.41 -41.41 8.68
N PRO A 324 -2.31 -40.17 9.20
CA PRO A 324 -2.49 -38.97 8.36
C PRO A 324 -1.36 -38.91 7.32
N SER A 325 -1.73 -38.57 6.11
CA SER A 325 -0.82 -38.35 5.00
C SER A 325 0.27 -37.32 5.32
N THR A 326 1.49 -37.79 5.48
CA THR A 326 2.72 -37.09 5.88
C THR A 326 3.33 -36.19 4.79
N GLY A 327 2.62 -35.87 3.70
CA GLY A 327 3.19 -35.13 2.57
C GLY A 327 3.47 -33.65 2.86
N SER A 328 2.53 -32.95 3.47
CA SER A 328 2.64 -31.50 3.66
C SER A 328 3.51 -31.09 4.85
N ALA A 329 3.52 -31.87 5.94
CA ALA A 329 4.35 -31.61 7.10
C ALA A 329 5.85 -31.77 6.82
N SER A 330 6.23 -32.68 5.93
CA SER A 330 7.63 -32.94 5.58
C SER A 330 8.24 -31.87 4.69
N SER A 331 7.47 -31.21 3.81
CA SER A 331 7.97 -30.12 2.96
C SER A 331 8.20 -28.83 3.76
N VAL A 332 7.34 -28.53 4.72
CA VAL A 332 7.52 -27.36 5.62
C VAL A 332 8.71 -27.56 6.56
N GLN A 333 8.92 -28.78 7.07
CA GLN A 333 10.10 -29.12 7.87
C GLN A 333 11.39 -29.02 7.06
N LYS A 334 11.43 -29.52 5.84
CA LYS A 334 12.58 -29.39 4.93
C LYS A 334 12.85 -27.93 4.57
N TYR A 335 11.81 -27.14 4.35
CA TYR A 335 11.93 -25.70 4.13
C TYR A 335 12.54 -24.97 5.32
N SER A 336 12.07 -25.25 6.55
CA SER A 336 12.61 -24.61 7.75
C SER A 336 14.07 -24.99 8.03
N GLN A 337 14.47 -26.25 7.78
CA GLN A 337 15.86 -26.68 7.86
C GLN A 337 16.73 -26.02 6.79
N CYS A 338 16.23 -25.90 5.56
CA CYS A 338 16.92 -25.22 4.47
C CYS A 338 17.18 -23.75 4.79
N ILE A 339 16.18 -23.04 5.34
CA ILE A 339 16.32 -21.63 5.79
C ILE A 339 17.37 -21.50 6.90
N GLN A 340 17.38 -22.43 7.86
CA GLN A 340 18.40 -22.44 8.92
C GLN A 340 19.81 -22.68 8.36
N GLN A 341 19.96 -23.57 7.39
CA GLN A 341 21.23 -23.85 6.72
C GLN A 341 21.67 -22.74 5.76
N ALA A 342 20.73 -21.96 5.22
CA ALA A 342 21.01 -20.81 4.37
C ALA A 342 21.78 -19.69 5.10
N GLY A 343 21.76 -19.66 6.45
CA GLY A 343 22.63 -18.79 7.25
C GLY A 343 22.54 -17.30 6.92
N GLY A 344 21.36 -16.82 6.40
CA GLY A 344 21.19 -15.44 5.94
C GLY A 344 21.54 -15.19 4.47
N ASP A 345 21.98 -16.19 3.71
CA ASP A 345 22.19 -16.11 2.27
C ASP A 345 20.86 -16.11 1.52
N VAL A 346 20.48 -14.95 0.97
CA VAL A 346 19.20 -14.74 0.27
C VAL A 346 19.08 -15.65 -0.97
N SER A 347 20.19 -15.95 -1.66
CA SER A 347 20.17 -16.82 -2.84
C SER A 347 19.85 -18.27 -2.45
N LYS A 348 20.39 -18.74 -1.33
CA LYS A 348 20.07 -20.05 -0.77
C LYS A 348 18.66 -20.10 -0.21
N MET A 349 18.17 -19.01 0.44
CA MET A 349 16.79 -18.93 0.90
C MET A 349 15.77 -18.98 -0.25
N GLN A 350 16.08 -18.38 -1.40
CA GLN A 350 15.25 -18.48 -2.60
C GLN A 350 15.20 -19.91 -3.15
N GLN A 351 16.31 -20.65 -3.09
CA GLN A 351 16.32 -22.06 -3.47
C GLN A 351 15.48 -22.93 -2.53
N CYS A 352 15.40 -22.56 -1.25
CA CYS A 352 14.54 -23.25 -0.29
C CYS A 352 13.05 -23.13 -0.63
N ALA A 353 12.63 -22.04 -1.28
CA ALA A 353 11.23 -21.84 -1.67
C ALA A 353 10.71 -22.92 -2.64
N SER A 354 11.59 -23.53 -3.43
CA SER A 354 11.23 -24.64 -4.32
C SER A 354 10.79 -25.91 -3.58
N LEU A 355 11.20 -26.09 -2.31
CA LEU A 355 10.81 -27.24 -1.48
C LEU A 355 9.34 -27.15 -1.03
N LEU A 356 8.72 -25.97 -1.06
CA LEU A 356 7.30 -25.80 -0.78
C LEU A 356 6.43 -26.09 -2.00
N SER A 357 6.98 -25.90 -3.21
CA SER A 357 6.25 -26.11 -4.48
C SER A 357 6.37 -27.54 -5.04
N SER A 358 7.32 -28.36 -4.54
CA SER A 358 7.55 -29.73 -5.00
C SER A 358 6.79 -30.82 -4.22
N GLY A 359 5.87 -30.42 -3.33
CA GLY A 359 5.08 -31.34 -2.47
C GLY A 359 3.61 -31.48 -2.88
N GLY A 360 3.25 -31.17 -4.14
CA GLY A 360 1.91 -31.36 -4.70
C GLY A 360 1.86 -32.53 -5.67
#